data_40a14aa00b129f32f3a1fa10a67f166e
#
_entry.id   40a14aa00b129f32f3a1fa10a67f166e
#
_cell.length_a   1.000
_cell.length_b   1.000
_cell.length_c   1.000
_cell.angle_alpha   90.00
_cell.angle_beta   90.00
_cell.angle_gamma   90.00
#
_symmetry.space_group_name_H-M   'P 1'
#
loop_
_entity.id
_entity.type
_entity.pdbx_description
1 polymer ?
#
loop_
_entity_poly.entity_id
_entity_poly.type
_entity_poly.pdbx_seq_one_letter_code
_entity_poly.pdbx_strand_id
1 'polypeptide(L)' 'MRGIIHPFTGALHEQDGEGNIRVSLDGKEGIFGTDGRWISGELRECDPQLCGWV' A
#
# COMPACT_ATOMS: atom_id res chain seq x y z
N MET A 1 9.15 -8.58 7.41
CA MET A 1 8.28 -7.49 6.92
C MET A 1 6.83 -7.91 6.97
N ARG A 2 5.95 -7.03 7.39
CA ARG A 2 4.52 -7.34 7.44
C ARG A 2 3.87 -6.87 6.15
N GLY A 3 3.00 -7.69 5.60
CA GLY A 3 2.27 -7.36 4.39
C GLY A 3 0.86 -7.90 4.45
N ILE A 4 -0.08 -7.19 3.85
CA ILE A 4 -1.49 -7.60 3.78
C ILE A 4 -1.93 -7.54 2.32
N ILE A 5 -2.54 -8.62 1.84
CA ILE A 5 -3.10 -8.66 0.49
C ILE A 5 -4.58 -8.32 0.58
N HIS A 6 -4.98 -7.31 -0.21
CA HIS A 6 -6.37 -6.89 -0.24
C HIS A 6 -7.25 -8.05 -0.73
N PRO A 7 -8.33 -8.39 -0.02
CA PRO A 7 -9.14 -9.57 -0.37
C PRO A 7 -9.90 -9.45 -1.69
N PHE A 8 -10.14 -8.25 -2.17
CA PHE A 8 -10.89 -8.05 -3.42
C PHE A 8 -10.00 -7.73 -4.60
N THR A 9 -9.01 -6.88 -4.42
CA THR A 9 -8.15 -6.43 -5.52
C THR A 9 -6.89 -7.25 -5.67
N GLY A 10 -6.46 -7.93 -4.62
CA GLY A 10 -5.19 -8.65 -4.62
C GLY A 10 -3.98 -7.75 -4.43
N ALA A 11 -4.17 -6.46 -4.16
CA ALA A 11 -3.08 -5.53 -3.97
C ALA A 11 -2.31 -5.85 -2.68
N LEU A 12 -1.00 -5.98 -2.78
CA LEU A 12 -0.14 -6.22 -1.64
C LEU A 12 0.23 -4.91 -0.97
N HIS A 13 -0.09 -4.79 0.31
CA HIS A 13 0.24 -3.62 1.13
C HIS A 13 1.35 -3.99 2.10
N GLU A 14 2.48 -3.31 2.03
CA GLU A 14 3.63 -3.59 2.88
C GLU A 14 4.21 -2.31 3.46
N GLN A 15 4.83 -2.41 4.62
CA GLN A 15 5.64 -1.31 5.13
C GLN A 15 6.93 -1.21 4.32
N ASP A 16 7.33 0.00 3.95
CA ASP A 16 8.56 0.21 3.20
C ASP A 16 9.81 0.37 4.07
N GLY A 17 9.64 0.37 5.37
CA GLY A 17 10.75 0.55 6.30
C GLY A 17 11.01 2.00 6.68
N GLU A 18 10.32 2.96 6.08
CA GLU A 18 10.48 4.39 6.35
C GLU A 18 9.23 5.02 6.96
N GLY A 19 8.30 4.19 7.41
CA GLY A 19 7.04 4.66 7.96
C GLY A 19 5.95 4.85 6.92
N ASN A 20 6.23 4.48 5.67
CA ASN A 20 5.24 4.54 4.58
C ASN A 20 4.79 3.13 4.22
N ILE A 21 3.78 3.07 3.36
CA ILE A 21 3.22 1.81 2.89
C ILE A 21 3.44 1.69 1.39
N ARG A 22 4.03 0.56 0.97
CA ARG A 22 4.17 0.26 -0.45
C ARG A 22 3.05 -0.67 -0.88
N VAL A 23 2.30 -0.25 -1.88
CA VAL A 23 1.20 -1.03 -2.44
C VAL A 23 1.58 -1.49 -3.84
N SER A 24 1.42 -2.77 -4.11
CA SER A 24 1.75 -3.38 -5.41
C SER A 24 0.51 -4.06 -5.97
N LEU A 25 0.21 -3.82 -7.25
CA LEU A 25 -0.91 -4.43 -7.94
C LEU A 25 -0.63 -4.46 -9.44
N ASP A 26 -0.73 -5.65 -10.04
CA ASP A 26 -0.58 -5.85 -11.49
C ASP A 26 0.71 -5.24 -12.05
N GLY A 27 1.81 -5.38 -11.33
CA GLY A 27 3.10 -4.86 -11.75
C GLY A 27 3.28 -3.37 -11.53
N LYS A 28 2.29 -2.69 -10.95
CA LYS A 28 2.37 -1.28 -10.57
C LYS A 28 2.60 -1.15 -9.08
N GLU A 29 3.29 -0.09 -8.70
CA GLU A 29 3.56 0.18 -7.29
C GLU A 29 3.22 1.62 -6.96
N GLY A 30 2.86 1.85 -5.70
CA GLY A 30 2.64 3.19 -5.19
C GLY A 30 3.07 3.26 -3.73
N ILE A 31 3.52 4.43 -3.31
CA ILE A 31 3.90 4.69 -1.92
C ILE A 31 2.81 5.55 -1.29
N PHE A 32 2.34 5.11 -0.14
CA PHE A 32 1.26 5.78 0.58
C PHE A 32 1.65 5.99 2.04
N GLY A 33 1.08 7.01 2.65
CA GLY A 33 1.22 7.20 4.08
C GLY A 33 0.35 6.20 4.85
N THR A 34 0.53 6.13 6.16
CA THR A 34 -0.25 5.22 7.01
C THR A 34 -1.74 5.58 7.03
N ASP A 35 -2.09 6.77 6.62
CA ASP A 35 -3.48 7.22 6.49
C ASP A 35 -4.09 6.95 5.11
N GLY A 36 -3.32 6.30 4.21
CA GLY A 36 -3.76 6.00 2.87
C GLY A 36 -3.48 7.10 1.85
N ARG A 37 -2.74 8.13 2.25
CA ARG A 37 -2.44 9.26 1.36
C ARG A 37 -1.38 8.87 0.34
N TRP A 38 -1.67 9.09 -0.94
CA TRP A 38 -0.70 8.84 -2.00
C TRP A 38 0.51 9.76 -1.89
N ILE A 39 1.71 9.19 -2.00
CA ILE A 39 2.96 9.93 -1.95
C ILE A 39 3.64 9.91 -3.31
N SER A 40 3.81 8.73 -3.89
CA SER A 40 4.46 8.59 -5.18
C SER A 40 4.12 7.25 -5.82
N GLY A 41 4.50 7.06 -7.08
CA GLY A 41 4.33 5.82 -7.81
C GLY A 41 3.18 5.87 -8.81
N GLU A 42 3.07 4.82 -9.63
CA GLU A 42 2.02 4.73 -10.64
C GLU A 42 0.65 4.41 -10.05
N LEU A 43 0.64 3.59 -9.01
CA LEU A 43 -0.58 3.19 -8.34
C LEU A 43 -1.00 4.31 -7.39
N ARG A 44 -2.15 4.91 -7.61
CA ARG A 44 -2.60 6.08 -6.87
C ARG A 44 -3.73 5.79 -5.90
N GLU A 45 -4.18 4.55 -5.82
CA GLU A 45 -5.28 4.15 -4.96
C GLU A 45 -4.87 2.98 -4.09
N CYS A 46 -5.25 3.02 -2.84
CA CYS A 46 -5.11 1.90 -1.92
C CYS A 46 -6.27 1.91 -0.95
N ASP A 47 -6.37 0.86 -0.14
CA ASP A 47 -7.35 0.82 0.94
C ASP A 47 -6.73 1.48 2.18
N PRO A 48 -7.22 2.66 2.61
CA PRO A 48 -6.64 3.35 3.78
C PRO A 48 -6.71 2.51 5.04
N GLN A 49 -7.70 1.65 5.14
CA GLN A 49 -7.84 0.77 6.29
C GLN A 49 -6.68 -0.22 6.37
N LEU A 50 -6.31 -0.81 5.24
CA LEU A 50 -5.16 -1.71 5.21
C LEU A 50 -3.85 -0.99 5.45
N CYS A 51 -3.71 0.23 4.96
CA CYS A 51 -2.52 1.03 5.23
C CYS A 51 -2.33 1.27 6.72
N GLY A 52 -3.41 1.44 7.46
CA GLY A 52 -3.35 1.59 8.90
C GLY A 52 -3.05 0.30 9.65
N TRP A 53 -3.23 -0.85 9.01
CA TRP A 53 -3.07 -2.17 9.65
C TRP A 53 -1.69 -2.79 9.43
N VAL A 54 -1.00 -2.37 8.41
CA VAL A 54 0.33 -2.94 8.05
C VAL A 54 1.43 -2.52 9.02
#